data_c1fb6077f08a6e4543f36a86a11e1722
#
_entry.id   c1fb6077f08a6e4543f36a86a11e1722
#
_cell.length_a   1.000
_cell.length_b   1.000
_cell.length_c   1.000
_cell.angle_alpha   90.00
_cell.angle_beta   90.00
_cell.angle_gamma   90.00
#
_symmetry.space_group_name_H-M   'P 1'
#
loop_
_entity.id
_entity.type
_entity.pdbx_description
1 polymer ?
#
loop_
_entity_poly.entity_id
_entity_poly.type
_entity_poly.pdbx_seq_one_letter_code
_entity_poly.pdbx_strand_id
1 'polypeptide(L)'
;MEEFEPTIIAFVCNWCTYTAADLAGTSRLTYPKNVRLIRVMCTGMVDPQYIIKAFLEGADGVLVSGCHPGDCHYINGNYKARRRIKLLKEILPQFGFDQQRLRLTWIGASDGIQFAEIMRELVTQVKALGPSQAKLKMVI
;
A
#
# COMPACT_ATOMS: atom_id res chain seq x y z
N MET A 1 2.62 -12.71 -25.76
CA MET A 1 1.87 -11.75 -24.92
C MET A 1 2.54 -11.65 -23.56
N GLU A 2 3.05 -10.47 -23.23
CA GLU A 2 3.59 -10.29 -21.91
C GLU A 2 2.46 -10.27 -20.88
N GLU A 3 2.63 -11.05 -19.84
CA GLU A 3 1.68 -11.07 -18.74
C GLU A 3 1.72 -9.75 -18.01
N PHE A 4 0.54 -9.21 -17.67
CA PHE A 4 0.45 -7.96 -16.92
C PHE A 4 1.04 -8.15 -15.51
N GLU A 5 2.01 -7.29 -15.19
CA GLU A 5 2.62 -7.26 -13.86
C GLU A 5 2.29 -5.92 -13.19
N PRO A 6 1.49 -5.92 -12.11
CA PRO A 6 1.10 -4.67 -11.47
C PRO A 6 2.28 -3.98 -10.79
N THR A 7 2.22 -2.66 -10.78
CA THR A 7 3.14 -1.81 -9.99
C THR A 7 2.39 -1.34 -8.75
N ILE A 8 2.93 -1.67 -7.58
CA ILE A 8 2.31 -1.33 -6.31
C ILE A 8 3.26 -0.48 -5.50
N ILE A 9 2.74 0.63 -4.97
CA ILE A 9 3.47 1.50 -4.06
C ILE A 9 2.91 1.29 -2.66
N ALA A 10 3.79 1.00 -1.71
CA ALA A 10 3.40 0.77 -0.31
C ALA A 10 4.04 1.82 0.58
N PHE A 11 3.21 2.65 1.20
CA PHE A 11 3.65 3.59 2.24
C PHE A 11 3.65 2.87 3.57
N VAL A 12 4.83 2.67 4.16
CA VAL A 12 4.99 1.83 5.34
C VAL A 12 5.55 2.63 6.51
N CYS A 13 4.94 2.45 7.67
CA CYS A 13 5.37 3.10 8.90
C CYS A 13 6.76 2.61 9.32
N ASN A 14 7.64 3.54 9.66
CA ASN A 14 9.01 3.23 10.08
C ASN A 14 9.06 2.34 11.34
N TRP A 15 8.13 2.54 12.27
CA TRP A 15 8.19 1.91 13.60
C TRP A 15 7.64 0.49 13.63
N CYS A 16 6.73 0.15 12.73
CA CYS A 16 6.06 -1.16 12.73
C CYS A 16 6.21 -1.88 11.40
N THR A 17 5.54 -1.41 10.35
CA THR A 17 5.47 -2.12 9.09
C THR A 17 6.82 -2.26 8.39
N TYR A 18 7.63 -1.19 8.39
CA TYR A 18 8.95 -1.27 7.79
C TYR A 18 9.85 -2.25 8.57
N THR A 19 9.71 -2.29 9.88
CA THR A 19 10.41 -3.26 10.72
C THR A 19 9.97 -4.69 10.39
N ALA A 20 8.67 -4.89 10.17
CA ALA A 20 8.15 -6.19 9.74
C ALA A 20 8.69 -6.60 8.36
N ALA A 21 8.85 -5.63 7.46
CA ALA A 21 9.45 -5.88 6.15
C ALA A 21 10.91 -6.31 6.27
N ASP A 22 11.68 -5.66 7.16
CA ASP A 22 13.06 -6.07 7.45
C ASP A 22 13.11 -7.47 8.05
N LEU A 23 12.19 -7.78 8.96
CA LEU A 23 12.09 -9.12 9.55
C LEU A 23 11.79 -10.17 8.49
N ALA A 24 10.89 -9.88 7.56
CA ALA A 24 10.60 -10.79 6.45
C ALA A 24 11.83 -11.04 5.60
N GLY A 25 12.59 -9.98 5.29
CA GLY A 25 13.81 -10.09 4.52
C GLY A 25 14.90 -10.90 5.22
N THR A 26 15.15 -10.62 6.51
CA THR A 26 16.17 -11.35 7.29
C THR A 26 15.77 -12.79 7.55
N SER A 27 14.49 -13.09 7.64
CA SER A 27 13.95 -14.44 7.79
C SER A 27 13.84 -15.19 6.45
N ARG A 28 14.30 -14.56 5.36
CA ARG A 28 14.25 -15.11 4.00
C ARG A 28 12.82 -15.47 3.54
N LEU A 29 11.83 -14.74 4.03
CA LEU A 29 10.47 -14.85 3.55
C LEU A 29 10.38 -14.12 2.21
N THR A 30 9.85 -14.79 1.19
CA THR A 30 9.71 -14.18 -0.13
C THR A 30 8.41 -13.41 -0.26
N TYR A 31 8.47 -12.24 -0.89
CA TYR A 31 7.28 -11.51 -1.30
C TYR A 31 7.51 -10.89 -2.70
N PRO A 32 6.43 -10.52 -3.40
CA PRO A 32 6.56 -10.10 -4.81
C PRO A 32 7.41 -8.86 -5.00
N LYS A 33 8.20 -8.85 -6.07
CA LYS A 33 9.04 -7.70 -6.46
C LYS A 33 8.23 -6.51 -6.96
N ASN A 34 6.95 -6.71 -7.20
CA ASN A 34 6.03 -5.69 -7.71
C ASN A 34 5.78 -4.56 -6.71
N VAL A 35 6.03 -4.82 -5.42
CA VAL A 35 5.74 -3.88 -4.35
C VAL A 35 6.98 -3.05 -4.06
N ARG A 36 6.86 -1.74 -4.19
CA ARG A 36 7.92 -0.79 -3.85
C ARG A 36 7.56 -0.10 -2.55
N LEU A 37 8.44 -0.24 -1.55
CA LEU A 37 8.21 0.30 -0.23
C LEU A 37 8.70 1.76 -0.14
N ILE A 38 7.83 2.64 0.36
CA ILE A 38 8.21 4.02 0.71
C ILE A 38 8.05 4.13 2.22
N ARG A 39 9.16 4.30 2.91
CA ARG A 39 9.17 4.44 4.37
C ARG A 39 8.70 5.84 4.76
N VAL A 40 7.74 5.90 5.67
CA VAL A 40 7.28 7.14 6.28
C VAL A 40 7.41 7.01 7.79
N MET A 41 7.60 8.12 8.49
CA MET A 41 7.75 8.08 9.95
C MET A 41 6.46 7.63 10.62
N CYS A 42 5.30 7.96 10.05
CA CYS A 42 3.99 7.55 10.55
C CYS A 42 2.99 7.59 9.40
N THR A 43 2.03 6.66 9.39
CA THR A 43 0.95 6.67 8.38
C THR A 43 0.11 7.95 8.45
N GLY A 44 0.07 8.60 9.62
CA GLY A 44 -0.57 9.91 9.77
C GLY A 44 0.07 11.01 8.93
N MET A 45 1.30 10.79 8.43
CA MET A 45 2.00 11.74 7.56
C MET A 45 1.71 11.49 6.07
N VAL A 46 1.01 10.41 5.74
CA VAL A 46 0.69 10.12 4.35
C VAL A 46 -0.45 11.03 3.91
N ASP A 47 -0.09 12.07 3.17
CA ASP A 47 -1.07 12.99 2.60
C ASP A 47 -1.84 12.30 1.47
N PRO A 48 -3.16 12.50 1.36
CA PRO A 48 -3.91 11.98 0.23
C PRO A 48 -3.33 12.33 -1.13
N GLN A 49 -2.65 13.47 -1.25
CA GLN A 49 -1.97 13.88 -2.48
C GLN A 49 -0.89 12.88 -2.90
N TYR A 50 -0.17 12.28 -1.96
CA TYR A 50 0.86 11.29 -2.28
C TYR A 50 0.25 10.05 -2.91
N ILE A 51 -0.90 9.63 -2.41
CA ILE A 51 -1.62 8.46 -2.93
C ILE A 51 -2.16 8.76 -4.34
N ILE A 52 -2.79 9.90 -4.51
CA ILE A 52 -3.33 10.33 -5.79
C ILE A 52 -2.19 10.46 -6.82
N LYS A 53 -1.07 11.05 -6.41
CA LYS A 53 0.10 11.20 -7.28
C LYS A 53 0.64 9.83 -7.71
N ALA A 54 0.70 8.86 -6.79
CA ALA A 54 1.14 7.52 -7.12
C ALA A 54 0.26 6.89 -8.21
N PHE A 55 -1.06 7.03 -8.08
CA PHE A 55 -1.98 6.52 -9.09
C PHE A 55 -1.83 7.25 -10.43
N LEU A 56 -1.67 8.57 -10.40
CA LEU A 56 -1.51 9.36 -11.63
C LEU A 56 -0.19 9.06 -12.34
N GLU A 57 0.84 8.65 -11.62
CA GLU A 57 2.13 8.27 -12.19
C GLU A 57 2.18 6.81 -12.65
N GLY A 58 1.07 6.08 -12.58
CA GLY A 58 0.95 4.76 -13.16
C GLY A 58 0.93 3.59 -12.19
N ALA A 59 0.82 3.84 -10.87
CA ALA A 59 0.67 2.75 -9.93
C ALA A 59 -0.68 2.05 -10.15
N ASP A 60 -0.65 0.74 -10.13
CA ASP A 60 -1.86 -0.09 -10.27
C ASP A 60 -2.55 -0.33 -8.94
N GLY A 61 -1.79 -0.24 -7.85
CA GLY A 61 -2.29 -0.37 -6.50
C GLY A 61 -1.45 0.43 -5.51
N VAL A 62 -2.07 0.87 -4.43
CA VAL A 62 -1.39 1.58 -3.35
C VAL A 62 -1.79 0.94 -2.02
N LEU A 63 -0.81 0.65 -1.19
CA LEU A 63 -0.99 0.15 0.16
C LEU A 63 -0.52 1.22 1.14
N VAL A 64 -1.29 1.43 2.19
CA VAL A 64 -0.86 2.20 3.36
C VAL A 64 -0.89 1.24 4.53
N SER A 65 0.24 1.05 5.20
CA SER A 65 0.34 0.10 6.29
C SER A 65 1.03 0.72 7.50
N GLY A 66 0.41 0.59 8.64
CA GLY A 66 0.90 1.16 9.90
C GLY A 66 0.73 0.26 11.09
N CYS A 67 0.96 0.83 12.26
CA CYS A 67 0.85 0.11 13.53
C CYS A 67 -0.59 -0.29 13.81
N HIS A 68 -0.76 -1.38 14.54
CA HIS A 68 -2.08 -1.78 15.04
C HIS A 68 -2.70 -0.63 15.87
N PRO A 69 -4.03 -0.50 15.86
CA PRO A 69 -4.69 0.52 16.68
C PRO A 69 -4.24 0.42 18.15
N GLY A 70 -3.82 1.56 18.71
CA GLY A 70 -3.28 1.62 20.07
C GLY A 70 -1.76 1.52 20.14
N ASP A 71 -1.08 1.07 19.09
CA ASP A 71 0.38 0.86 19.09
C ASP A 71 1.15 1.91 18.30
N CYS A 72 0.48 2.98 17.85
CA CYS A 72 1.13 4.02 17.07
C CYS A 72 2.15 4.79 17.93
N HIS A 73 3.39 4.91 17.41
CA HIS A 73 4.45 5.65 18.07
C HIS A 73 4.05 7.12 18.37
N TYR A 74 3.25 7.70 17.47
CA TYR A 74 2.76 9.08 17.61
C TYR A 74 1.31 9.12 18.11
N ILE A 75 0.88 8.09 18.80
CA ILE A 75 -0.40 7.94 19.50
C ILE A 75 -1.60 7.81 18.55
N ASN A 76 -1.86 8.77 17.67
CA ASN A 76 -3.09 8.79 16.85
C ASN A 76 -2.85 8.86 15.34
N GLY A 77 -1.62 8.68 14.88
CA GLY A 77 -1.30 8.76 13.45
C GLY A 77 -2.07 7.73 12.61
N ASN A 78 -2.17 6.49 13.12
CA ASN A 78 -2.89 5.42 12.42
C ASN A 78 -4.41 5.71 12.33
N TYR A 79 -5.00 6.36 13.33
CA TYR A 79 -6.41 6.76 13.28
C TYR A 79 -6.64 7.84 12.23
N LYS A 80 -5.71 8.78 12.10
CA LYS A 80 -5.76 9.81 11.06
C LYS A 80 -5.68 9.17 9.66
N ALA A 81 -4.77 8.22 9.49
CA ALA A 81 -4.63 7.48 8.24
C ALA A 81 -5.91 6.75 7.88
N ARG A 82 -6.51 6.08 8.85
CA ARG A 82 -7.78 5.33 8.64
C ARG A 82 -8.88 6.24 8.09
N ARG A 83 -9.04 7.42 8.66
CA ARG A 83 -10.08 8.36 8.22
C ARG A 83 -9.82 8.86 6.80
N ARG A 84 -8.55 9.22 6.51
CA ARG A 84 -8.15 9.71 5.19
C ARG A 84 -8.33 8.65 4.10
N ILE A 85 -7.92 7.42 4.38
CA ILE A 85 -8.04 6.31 3.42
C ILE A 85 -9.51 5.98 3.16
N LYS A 86 -10.34 5.98 4.18
CA LYS A 86 -11.76 5.73 4.03
C LYS A 86 -12.42 6.75 3.11
N LEU A 87 -12.10 8.03 3.31
CA LEU A 87 -12.61 9.10 2.46
C LEU A 87 -12.09 8.98 1.04
N LEU A 88 -10.80 8.70 0.89
CA LEU A 88 -10.17 8.60 -0.41
C LEU A 88 -10.73 7.44 -1.24
N LYS A 89 -11.06 6.31 -0.59
CA LYS A 89 -11.70 5.18 -1.27
C LYS A 89 -13.07 5.55 -1.86
N GLU A 90 -13.78 6.47 -1.24
CA GLU A 90 -15.06 6.95 -1.76
C GLU A 90 -14.87 7.91 -2.93
N ILE A 91 -13.74 8.61 -2.99
CA ILE A 91 -13.44 9.59 -4.03
C ILE A 91 -12.84 8.93 -5.28
N LEU A 92 -12.00 7.91 -5.12
CA LEU A 92 -11.26 7.29 -6.22
C LEU A 92 -12.14 6.84 -7.40
N PRO A 93 -13.33 6.23 -7.19
CA PRO A 93 -14.16 5.83 -8.32
C PRO A 93 -14.62 7.01 -9.20
N GLN A 94 -14.73 8.20 -8.64
CA GLN A 94 -15.10 9.41 -9.39
C GLN A 94 -14.00 9.80 -10.38
N PHE A 95 -12.76 9.40 -10.14
CA PHE A 95 -11.62 9.64 -11.04
C PHE A 95 -11.34 8.43 -11.95
N GLY A 96 -12.18 7.41 -11.90
CA GLY A 96 -12.02 6.22 -12.71
C GLY A 96 -11.13 5.14 -12.12
N PHE A 97 -10.75 5.23 -10.85
CA PHE A 97 -9.96 4.21 -10.17
C PHE A 97 -10.87 3.33 -9.31
N ASP A 98 -10.66 2.01 -9.40
CA ASP A 98 -11.36 1.07 -8.53
C ASP A 98 -10.88 1.25 -7.10
N GLN A 99 -11.81 1.34 -6.15
CA GLN A 99 -11.47 1.54 -4.74
C GLN A 99 -10.66 0.37 -4.15
N GLN A 100 -10.74 -0.82 -4.74
CA GLN A 100 -9.97 -1.98 -4.30
C GLN A 100 -8.47 -1.86 -4.59
N ARG A 101 -8.07 -0.89 -5.39
CA ARG A 101 -6.65 -0.61 -5.66
C ARG A 101 -5.96 0.11 -4.51
N LEU A 102 -6.72 0.66 -3.58
CA LEU A 102 -6.19 1.29 -2.38
C LEU A 102 -6.53 0.41 -1.17
N ARG A 103 -5.51 0.05 -0.41
CA ARG A 103 -5.68 -0.81 0.77
C ARG A 103 -4.98 -0.21 1.98
N LEU A 104 -5.62 -0.33 3.12
CA LEU A 104 -5.05 0.02 4.42
C LEU A 104 -4.95 -1.24 5.26
N THR A 105 -3.79 -1.48 5.84
CA THR A 105 -3.58 -2.62 6.74
C THR A 105 -2.82 -2.20 7.99
N TRP A 106 -2.93 -3.03 9.01
CA TRP A 106 -2.19 -2.87 10.26
C TRP A 106 -1.20 -4.02 10.37
N ILE A 107 0.10 -3.72 10.38
CA ILE A 107 1.17 -4.71 10.48
C ILE A 107 2.11 -4.27 11.59
N GLY A 108 2.22 -5.10 12.64
CA GLY A 108 3.12 -4.83 13.76
C GLY A 108 4.56 -5.20 13.44
N ALA A 109 5.51 -4.72 14.26
CA ALA A 109 6.94 -4.93 14.04
C ALA A 109 7.35 -6.40 13.99
N SER A 110 6.63 -7.28 14.68
CA SER A 110 6.92 -8.73 14.73
C SER A 110 6.15 -9.54 13.67
N ASP A 111 5.38 -8.89 12.80
CA ASP A 111 4.47 -9.55 11.87
C ASP A 111 5.10 -9.77 10.48
N GLY A 112 6.36 -10.26 10.44
CA GLY A 112 7.07 -10.47 9.17
C GLY A 112 6.38 -11.48 8.24
N ILE A 113 5.83 -12.56 8.79
CA ILE A 113 5.10 -13.57 8.00
C ILE A 113 3.84 -12.94 7.41
N GLN A 114 3.09 -12.22 8.22
CA GLN A 114 1.87 -11.54 7.80
C GLN A 114 2.17 -10.49 6.73
N PHE A 115 3.28 -9.77 6.87
CA PHE A 115 3.72 -8.81 5.85
C PHE A 115 3.87 -9.48 4.48
N ALA A 116 4.60 -10.59 4.41
CA ALA A 116 4.80 -11.30 3.16
C ALA A 116 3.49 -11.82 2.56
N GLU A 117 2.60 -12.33 3.40
CA GLU A 117 1.29 -12.82 2.97
C GLU A 117 0.42 -11.71 2.39
N ILE A 118 0.38 -10.55 3.04
CA ILE A 118 -0.40 -9.40 2.58
C ILE A 118 0.14 -8.89 1.24
N MET A 119 1.47 -8.85 1.08
CA MET A 119 2.06 -8.41 -0.18
C MET A 119 1.66 -9.34 -1.33
N ARG A 120 1.70 -10.66 -1.11
CA ARG A 120 1.28 -11.64 -2.12
C ARG A 120 -0.21 -11.50 -2.45
N GLU A 121 -1.05 -11.37 -1.44
CA GLU A 121 -2.49 -11.21 -1.60
C GLU A 121 -2.82 -9.94 -2.39
N LEU A 122 -2.16 -8.84 -2.06
CA LEU A 122 -2.38 -7.55 -2.73
C LEU A 122 -1.99 -7.61 -4.21
N VAL A 123 -0.84 -8.20 -4.53
CA VAL A 123 -0.42 -8.34 -5.92
C VAL A 123 -1.42 -9.19 -6.70
N THR A 124 -1.88 -10.28 -6.13
CA THR A 124 -2.88 -11.16 -6.76
C THR A 124 -4.18 -10.40 -7.02
N GLN A 125 -4.65 -9.65 -6.05
CA GLN A 125 -5.90 -8.88 -6.15
C GLN A 125 -5.78 -7.80 -7.23
N VAL A 126 -4.70 -7.03 -7.22
CA VAL A 126 -4.49 -5.95 -8.20
C VAL A 126 -4.30 -6.51 -9.60
N LYS A 127 -3.61 -7.64 -9.72
CA LYS A 127 -3.42 -8.32 -11.00
C LYS A 127 -4.77 -8.74 -11.60
N ALA A 128 -5.70 -9.21 -10.78
CA ALA A 128 -7.05 -9.57 -11.22
C ALA A 128 -7.85 -8.36 -11.68
N LEU A 129 -7.59 -7.17 -11.12
CA LEU A 129 -8.24 -5.92 -11.54
C LEU A 129 -7.74 -5.40 -12.88
N GLY A 130 -6.55 -5.82 -13.31
CA GLY A 130 -5.91 -5.34 -14.53
C GLY A 130 -5.22 -3.99 -14.37
N PRO A 131 -4.63 -3.45 -15.46
CA PRO A 131 -3.92 -2.16 -15.41
C PRO A 131 -4.83 -1.01 -14.99
N SER A 132 -4.26 -0.06 -14.25
CA SER A 132 -4.99 1.15 -13.86
C SER A 132 -5.26 2.04 -15.06
N GLN A 133 -6.26 2.92 -14.96
CA GLN A 133 -6.60 3.87 -16.03
C GLN A 133 -5.45 4.80 -16.38
N ALA A 134 -4.72 5.28 -15.38
CA ALA A 134 -3.59 6.16 -15.62
C ALA A 134 -2.49 5.45 -16.42
N LYS A 135 -2.23 4.18 -16.09
CA LYS A 135 -1.24 3.38 -16.80
C LYS A 135 -1.67 3.13 -18.25
N LEU A 136 -2.94 2.86 -18.48
CA LEU A 136 -3.48 2.68 -19.82
C LEU A 136 -3.36 3.95 -20.66
N LYS A 137 -3.61 5.12 -20.06
CA LYS A 137 -3.46 6.40 -20.74
C LYS A 137 -2.02 6.70 -21.12
N MET A 138 -1.06 6.26 -20.30
CA MET A 138 0.37 6.46 -20.58
C MET A 138 0.85 5.62 -21.77
N VAL A 139 0.17 4.54 -22.09
CA VAL A 139 0.51 3.67 -23.21
C VAL A 139 -0.08 4.18 -24.53
N ILE A 140 -1.14 4.95 -24.44
CA ILE A 140 -1.82 5.54 -25.60
C ILE A 140 -1.19 6.89 -25.93
#